data_bf14a94df83b4295ffe68f51392a8396
#
_entry.id   bf14a94df83b4295ffe68f51392a8396
#
_cell.length_a   1.000
_cell.length_b   1.000
_cell.length_c   1.000
_cell.angle_alpha   90.00
_cell.angle_beta   90.00
_cell.angle_gamma   90.00
#
_symmetry.space_group_name_H-M   'P 1'
#
loop_
_entity.id
_entity.type
_entity.pdbx_description
1 polymer ?
#
loop_
_entity_poly.entity_id
_entity_poly.type
_entity_poly.pdbx_seq_one_letter_code
_entity_poly.pdbx_strand_id
1 'polypeptide(L)'
;MYLQVIRVLLTAGLVFALGGCGASQEQRAKNVILFIGDGTGIPTINASSIYGYGKPQQLYIQQMPHIGLSEPSAASTWVTDSAAGMTAIMTGQKTHNGVISLSDETVRGEKDGKVLKTLLEYAEERGLATGVISNSSISDATPAACYAHSNDRRKYGFIFAQILKPQFGNGVDVVIGPGRQIILPLAEELGVDFDAGFPKLGYTYVADEEAMVKAAGETDRLIALYSSEDFDFALAVEKALNILTRNPKGFFLMVESNNHFKDAEKSLSRLVAMDKVIRKTAERMEGTATLILFTADHSYDLRIPSAPRTQEIVPHVVIDGHHTAEEVLVAAQGPGAEKVKGMFPNTQIFHIMKDAYGW
;
A
#
# COMPACT_ATOMS: atom_id res chain seq x y z
N MET A 1 -64.48 -63.90 -30.04
CA MET A 1 -63.30 -63.41 -30.70
C MET A 1 -62.89 -62.13 -30.00
N TYR A 2 -62.03 -62.23 -28.98
CA TYR A 2 -61.69 -61.17 -28.01
C TYR A 2 -60.39 -60.47 -28.37
N LEU A 3 -60.39 -59.15 -28.57
CA LEU A 3 -59.18 -58.32 -28.63
C LEU A 3 -58.77 -57.98 -27.22
N GLN A 4 -57.55 -58.36 -26.84
CA GLN A 4 -56.89 -57.85 -25.64
C GLN A 4 -56.09 -56.56 -25.94
N VAL A 5 -56.46 -55.48 -25.24
CA VAL A 5 -55.76 -54.22 -25.29
C VAL A 5 -54.70 -54.22 -24.14
N ILE A 6 -53.41 -54.19 -24.48
CA ILE A 6 -52.31 -54.04 -23.51
C ILE A 6 -52.12 -52.54 -23.24
N ARG A 7 -52.36 -52.15 -21.99
CA ARG A 7 -52.00 -50.83 -21.46
C ARG A 7 -50.53 -50.81 -21.02
N VAL A 8 -49.70 -50.07 -21.71
CA VAL A 8 -48.32 -49.75 -21.28
C VAL A 8 -48.39 -48.51 -20.38
N LEU A 9 -48.04 -48.67 -19.10
CA LEU A 9 -47.87 -47.60 -18.15
C LEU A 9 -46.41 -47.05 -18.30
N LEU A 10 -46.28 -45.85 -18.86
CA LEU A 10 -45.05 -45.07 -18.84
C LEU A 10 -44.96 -44.34 -17.47
N THR A 11 -44.11 -44.82 -16.58
CA THR A 11 -43.72 -44.09 -15.38
C THR A 11 -42.58 -43.09 -15.76
N ALA A 12 -42.94 -41.81 -15.88
CA ALA A 12 -41.99 -40.75 -16.03
C ALA A 12 -41.34 -40.50 -14.68
N GLY A 13 -40.08 -40.95 -14.50
CA GLY A 13 -39.26 -40.63 -13.35
C GLY A 13 -38.78 -39.18 -13.44
N LEU A 14 -39.28 -38.33 -12.57
CA LEU A 14 -38.85 -36.95 -12.40
C LEU A 14 -37.51 -36.98 -11.61
N VAL A 15 -36.37 -36.87 -12.30
CA VAL A 15 -35.08 -36.68 -11.67
C VAL A 15 -34.99 -35.23 -11.24
N PHE A 16 -35.21 -34.95 -9.95
CA PHE A 16 -34.84 -33.70 -9.31
C PHE A 16 -33.31 -33.62 -9.25
N ALA A 17 -32.70 -32.91 -10.21
CA ALA A 17 -31.35 -32.45 -10.07
C ALA A 17 -31.34 -31.40 -8.93
N LEU A 18 -30.96 -31.82 -7.73
CA LEU A 18 -30.56 -30.91 -6.67
C LEU A 18 -29.28 -30.18 -7.16
N GLY A 19 -29.50 -29.05 -7.83
CA GLY A 19 -28.46 -28.08 -8.06
C GLY A 19 -27.93 -27.62 -6.70
N GLY A 20 -26.90 -28.28 -6.21
CA GLY A 20 -26.13 -27.80 -5.07
C GLY A 20 -25.66 -26.39 -5.39
N CYS A 21 -26.21 -25.40 -4.70
CA CYS A 21 -25.64 -24.07 -4.61
C CYS A 21 -24.31 -24.25 -3.88
N GLY A 22 -23.27 -24.64 -4.63
CA GLY A 22 -21.90 -24.59 -4.13
C GLY A 22 -21.61 -23.13 -3.83
N ALA A 23 -21.63 -22.75 -2.56
CA ALA A 23 -21.03 -21.51 -2.13
C ALA A 23 -19.62 -21.51 -2.73
N SER A 24 -19.36 -20.65 -3.69
CA SER A 24 -18.03 -20.43 -4.23
C SER A 24 -17.16 -20.09 -3.01
N GLN A 25 -16.25 -20.97 -2.67
CA GLN A 25 -15.30 -20.71 -1.59
C GLN A 25 -14.59 -19.42 -2.00
N GLU A 26 -14.81 -18.35 -1.25
CA GLU A 26 -14.15 -17.06 -1.52
C GLU A 26 -12.67 -17.32 -1.67
N GLN A 27 -12.13 -17.00 -2.84
CA GLN A 27 -10.72 -17.23 -3.12
C GLN A 27 -9.90 -16.29 -2.23
N ARG A 28 -9.10 -16.86 -1.33
CA ARG A 28 -8.20 -16.09 -0.46
C ARG A 28 -7.06 -15.49 -1.28
N ALA A 29 -6.63 -14.30 -0.90
CA ALA A 29 -5.44 -13.71 -1.45
C ALA A 29 -4.20 -14.49 -0.95
N LYS A 30 -3.31 -14.81 -1.88
CA LYS A 30 -1.96 -15.29 -1.59
C LYS A 30 -1.02 -14.10 -1.37
N ASN A 31 -1.26 -13.01 -2.08
CA ASN A 31 -0.45 -11.81 -2.03
C ASN A 31 -1.36 -10.60 -1.81
N VAL A 32 -0.83 -9.58 -1.12
CA VAL A 32 -1.46 -8.26 -1.01
C VAL A 32 -0.45 -7.20 -1.41
N ILE A 33 -0.85 -6.30 -2.29
CA ILE A 33 -0.08 -5.13 -2.69
C ILE A 33 -0.89 -3.88 -2.34
N LEU A 34 -0.36 -3.06 -1.46
CA LEU A 34 -0.94 -1.79 -1.04
C LEU A 34 -0.17 -0.64 -1.67
N PHE A 35 -0.82 0.11 -2.55
CA PHE A 35 -0.31 1.35 -3.11
C PHE A 35 -0.84 2.53 -2.32
N ILE A 36 0.06 3.40 -1.86
CA ILE A 36 -0.27 4.63 -1.12
C ILE A 36 0.15 5.84 -1.95
N GLY A 37 -0.84 6.64 -2.35
CA GLY A 37 -0.61 7.98 -2.86
C GLY A 37 -0.61 8.99 -1.71
N ASP A 38 0.56 9.29 -1.13
CA ASP A 38 0.64 10.22 0.00
C ASP A 38 0.06 11.59 -0.38
N GLY A 39 -0.89 12.06 0.42
CA GLY A 39 -1.61 13.31 0.19
C GLY A 39 -2.48 13.34 -1.06
N THR A 40 -2.97 12.19 -1.53
CA THR A 40 -3.70 12.09 -2.79
C THR A 40 -5.21 12.15 -2.60
N GLY A 41 -5.76 13.37 -2.56
CA GLY A 41 -7.19 13.62 -2.52
C GLY A 41 -7.90 13.39 -3.85
N ILE A 42 -9.23 13.34 -3.83
CA ILE A 42 -10.07 13.21 -5.04
C ILE A 42 -9.78 14.30 -6.09
N PRO A 43 -9.60 15.59 -5.74
CA PRO A 43 -9.23 16.62 -6.71
C PRO A 43 -7.88 16.33 -7.40
N THR A 44 -6.88 15.82 -6.66
CA THR A 44 -5.57 15.43 -7.22
C THR A 44 -5.72 14.32 -8.25
N ILE A 45 -6.55 13.30 -7.95
CA ILE A 45 -6.85 12.18 -8.86
C ILE A 45 -7.49 12.70 -10.15
N ASN A 46 -8.50 13.56 -10.04
CA ASN A 46 -9.18 14.13 -11.20
C ASN A 46 -8.27 15.01 -12.05
N ALA A 47 -7.49 15.90 -11.41
CA ALA A 47 -6.53 16.75 -12.09
C ALA A 47 -5.45 15.93 -12.81
N SER A 48 -4.92 14.89 -12.19
CA SER A 48 -3.92 13.99 -12.78
C SER A 48 -4.48 13.22 -13.98
N SER A 49 -5.75 12.82 -13.94
CA SER A 49 -6.41 12.20 -15.08
C SER A 49 -6.49 13.15 -16.28
N ILE A 50 -6.87 14.42 -16.06
CA ILE A 50 -6.92 15.43 -17.10
C ILE A 50 -5.50 15.75 -17.59
N TYR A 51 -4.53 15.92 -16.70
CA TYR A 51 -3.12 16.19 -17.03
C TYR A 51 -2.52 15.10 -17.92
N GLY A 52 -2.66 13.84 -17.52
CA GLY A 52 -2.03 12.72 -18.22
C GLY A 52 -2.76 12.27 -19.49
N TYR A 53 -4.09 12.47 -19.57
CA TYR A 53 -4.93 11.85 -20.61
C TYR A 53 -5.90 12.83 -21.29
N GLY A 54 -5.94 14.09 -20.89
CA GLY A 54 -6.85 15.10 -21.44
C GLY A 54 -8.33 14.91 -21.08
N LYS A 55 -8.64 13.97 -20.19
CA LYS A 55 -10.01 13.61 -19.82
C LYS A 55 -10.06 13.15 -18.35
N PRO A 56 -11.18 13.36 -17.63
CA PRO A 56 -11.38 12.77 -16.32
C PRO A 56 -11.56 11.25 -16.41
N GLN A 57 -11.35 10.57 -15.30
CA GLN A 57 -11.60 9.11 -15.10
C GLN A 57 -10.82 8.20 -16.06
N GLN A 58 -9.58 8.58 -16.42
CA GLN A 58 -8.71 7.76 -17.28
C GLN A 58 -7.60 7.03 -16.53
N LEU A 59 -7.35 7.39 -15.26
CA LEU A 59 -6.39 6.66 -14.44
C LEU A 59 -6.88 5.23 -14.20
N TYR A 60 -5.97 4.28 -14.14
CA TYR A 60 -6.27 2.88 -13.88
C TYR A 60 -6.99 2.69 -12.53
N ILE A 61 -6.53 3.40 -11.50
CA ILE A 61 -7.17 3.38 -10.16
C ILE A 61 -8.64 3.80 -10.19
N GLN A 62 -9.06 4.66 -11.13
CA GLN A 62 -10.45 5.07 -11.29
C GLN A 62 -11.30 4.03 -12.06
N GLN A 63 -10.68 3.02 -12.65
CA GLN A 63 -11.29 1.96 -13.44
C GLN A 63 -11.27 0.60 -12.74
N MET A 64 -10.67 0.52 -11.55
CA MET A 64 -10.69 -0.70 -10.75
C MET A 64 -12.13 -1.12 -10.41
N PRO A 65 -12.44 -2.42 -10.33
CA PRO A 65 -13.82 -2.91 -10.20
C PRO A 65 -14.48 -2.56 -8.87
N HIS A 66 -13.70 -2.31 -7.81
CA HIS A 66 -14.23 -2.01 -6.47
C HIS A 66 -13.73 -0.66 -5.99
N ILE A 67 -14.65 0.23 -5.68
CA ILE A 67 -14.39 1.61 -5.28
C ILE A 67 -15.13 1.91 -3.97
N GLY A 68 -14.44 2.54 -3.04
CA GLY A 68 -14.97 3.07 -1.79
C GLY A 68 -14.27 4.38 -1.42
N LEU A 69 -14.70 4.97 -0.32
CA LEU A 69 -14.12 6.17 0.27
C LEU A 69 -13.70 5.88 1.71
N SER A 70 -12.53 6.33 2.09
CA SER A 70 -12.00 6.18 3.44
C SER A 70 -11.96 7.50 4.16
N GLU A 71 -12.47 7.53 5.40
CA GLU A 71 -12.37 8.66 6.32
C GLU A 71 -11.01 8.60 7.03
N PRO A 72 -10.10 9.61 6.82
CA PRO A 72 -8.70 9.48 7.21
C PRO A 72 -8.35 10.05 8.59
N SER A 73 -9.29 10.60 9.38
CA SER A 73 -8.97 11.31 10.62
C SER A 73 -8.07 10.53 11.59
N ALA A 74 -7.28 11.26 12.37
CA ALA A 74 -6.50 10.73 13.48
C ALA A 74 -7.35 10.58 14.76
N ALA A 75 -6.77 10.00 15.82
CA ALA A 75 -7.48 9.81 17.09
C ALA A 75 -7.89 11.13 17.78
N SER A 76 -7.13 12.21 17.60
CA SER A 76 -7.33 13.49 18.28
C SER A 76 -7.60 14.68 17.36
N THR A 77 -7.53 14.50 16.04
CA THR A 77 -7.73 15.59 15.07
C THR A 77 -8.48 15.10 13.83
N TRP A 78 -9.28 15.99 13.23
CA TRP A 78 -9.96 15.69 11.96
C TRP A 78 -8.99 15.59 10.78
N VAL A 79 -7.89 16.33 10.82
CA VAL A 79 -6.85 16.33 9.80
C VAL A 79 -5.69 15.47 10.28
N THR A 80 -5.45 14.35 9.63
CA THR A 80 -4.35 13.45 9.95
C THR A 80 -3.06 13.86 9.27
N ASP A 81 -1.93 13.42 9.82
CA ASP A 81 -0.67 13.32 9.09
C ASP A 81 -0.42 11.88 8.64
N SER A 82 0.62 11.67 7.83
CA SER A 82 0.95 10.34 7.30
C SER A 82 1.24 9.31 8.40
N ALA A 83 1.77 9.75 9.57
CA ALA A 83 2.07 8.83 10.67
C ALA A 83 0.80 8.20 11.25
N ALA A 84 -0.20 9.02 11.59
CA ALA A 84 -1.46 8.53 12.13
C ALA A 84 -2.32 7.85 11.05
N GLY A 85 -2.36 8.39 9.82
CA GLY A 85 -3.09 7.81 8.70
C GLY A 85 -2.60 6.40 8.36
N MET A 86 -1.29 6.24 8.18
CA MET A 86 -0.70 4.92 7.89
C MET A 86 -0.74 3.96 9.07
N THR A 87 -0.59 4.45 10.31
CA THR A 87 -0.82 3.61 11.49
C THR A 87 -2.21 2.99 11.46
N ALA A 88 -3.24 3.78 11.15
CA ALA A 88 -4.61 3.26 11.06
C ALA A 88 -4.77 2.21 9.95
N ILE A 89 -4.17 2.44 8.78
CA ILE A 89 -4.19 1.52 7.62
C ILE A 89 -3.42 0.22 7.93
N MET A 90 -2.29 0.31 8.63
CA MET A 90 -1.42 -0.84 8.87
C MET A 90 -1.74 -1.64 10.13
N THR A 91 -2.49 -1.07 11.08
CA THR A 91 -2.75 -1.72 12.38
C THR A 91 -4.24 -1.90 12.70
N GLY A 92 -5.13 -1.21 11.98
CA GLY A 92 -6.57 -1.19 12.29
C GLY A 92 -6.92 -0.33 13.51
N GLN A 93 -6.00 0.51 13.99
CA GLN A 93 -6.21 1.36 15.17
C GLN A 93 -5.74 2.79 14.89
N LYS A 94 -6.53 3.77 15.31
CA LYS A 94 -6.15 5.20 15.20
C LYS A 94 -5.14 5.57 16.28
N THR A 95 -4.27 6.52 15.95
CA THR A 95 -3.30 7.14 16.87
C THR A 95 -3.22 8.64 16.65
N HIS A 96 -2.30 9.33 17.33
CA HIS A 96 -2.09 10.77 17.21
C HIS A 96 -1.12 11.12 16.09
N ASN A 97 -1.26 12.32 15.52
CA ASN A 97 -0.34 12.84 14.53
C ASN A 97 1.13 12.77 15.01
N GLY A 98 2.00 12.30 14.12
CA GLY A 98 3.42 12.14 14.41
C GLY A 98 3.80 10.86 15.15
N VAL A 99 2.84 10.01 15.50
CA VAL A 99 3.04 8.71 16.17
C VAL A 99 2.96 7.58 15.15
N ILE A 100 3.93 6.65 15.18
CA ILE A 100 4.06 5.53 14.25
C ILE A 100 3.78 4.22 14.98
N SER A 101 2.75 3.50 14.58
CA SER A 101 2.37 2.14 15.02
C SER A 101 2.43 1.91 16.54
N LEU A 102 2.05 2.95 17.29
CA LEU A 102 1.79 2.92 18.73
C LEU A 102 0.35 3.40 18.99
N SER A 103 -0.24 2.94 20.10
CA SER A 103 -1.61 3.29 20.49
C SER A 103 -1.78 4.77 20.81
N ASP A 104 -3.03 5.21 20.90
CA ASP A 104 -3.45 6.58 21.30
C ASP A 104 -3.15 6.93 22.77
N GLU A 105 -2.61 5.98 23.54
CA GLU A 105 -2.03 6.26 24.87
C GLU A 105 -0.65 6.92 24.78
N THR A 106 -0.08 7.05 23.56
CA THR A 106 1.23 7.65 23.30
C THR A 106 1.19 9.18 23.51
N VAL A 107 2.19 9.70 24.21
CA VAL A 107 2.48 11.13 24.24
C VAL A 107 3.68 11.40 23.34
N ARG A 108 3.43 12.10 22.24
CA ARG A 108 4.44 12.31 21.19
C ARG A 108 5.75 12.89 21.74
N GLY A 109 6.86 12.21 21.46
CA GLY A 109 8.20 12.60 21.87
C GLY A 109 8.54 12.34 23.34
N GLU A 110 7.55 11.96 24.18
CA GLU A 110 7.73 11.85 25.63
C GLU A 110 7.51 10.41 26.14
N LYS A 111 6.41 9.75 25.74
CA LYS A 111 6.00 8.48 26.30
C LYS A 111 5.46 7.55 25.23
N ASP A 112 5.93 6.31 25.19
CA ASP A 112 5.36 5.28 24.32
C ASP A 112 4.02 4.77 24.88
N GLY A 113 3.09 4.53 23.97
CA GLY A 113 1.89 3.75 24.21
C GLY A 113 2.14 2.26 23.96
N LYS A 114 1.06 1.50 23.77
CA LYS A 114 1.17 0.09 23.39
C LYS A 114 1.65 -0.02 21.95
N VAL A 115 2.53 -0.98 21.71
CA VAL A 115 2.95 -1.34 20.35
C VAL A 115 1.77 -1.97 19.60
N LEU A 116 1.47 -1.42 18.42
CA LEU A 116 0.42 -1.92 17.53
C LEU A 116 1.06 -2.74 16.41
N LYS A 117 0.85 -4.05 16.43
CA LYS A 117 1.38 -4.94 15.39
C LYS A 117 0.82 -4.58 14.02
N THR A 118 1.69 -4.39 13.04
CA THR A 118 1.34 -4.01 11.68
C THR A 118 0.97 -5.22 10.81
N LEU A 119 0.28 -4.98 9.70
CA LEU A 119 -0.04 -6.06 8.75
C LEU A 119 1.22 -6.71 8.17
N LEU A 120 2.28 -5.93 7.93
CA LEU A 120 3.57 -6.43 7.48
C LEU A 120 4.16 -7.42 8.51
N GLU A 121 4.15 -7.06 9.78
CA GLU A 121 4.63 -7.93 10.87
C GLU A 121 3.77 -9.19 11.04
N TYR A 122 2.45 -9.09 10.82
CA TYR A 122 1.59 -10.29 10.76
C TYR A 122 1.96 -11.21 9.59
N ALA A 123 2.37 -10.64 8.44
CA ALA A 123 2.81 -11.41 7.28
C ALA A 123 4.15 -12.12 7.55
N GLU A 124 5.12 -11.43 8.16
CA GLU A 124 6.41 -12.01 8.54
C GLU A 124 6.27 -13.19 9.51
N GLU A 125 5.46 -13.05 10.58
CA GLU A 125 5.22 -14.15 11.53
C GLU A 125 4.61 -15.39 10.86
N ARG A 126 3.92 -15.22 9.72
CA ARG A 126 3.36 -16.31 8.93
C ARG A 126 4.33 -16.85 7.88
N GLY A 127 5.49 -16.21 7.77
CA GLY A 127 6.56 -16.55 6.84
C GLY A 127 6.26 -16.18 5.39
N LEU A 128 5.43 -15.15 5.17
CA LEU A 128 5.33 -14.49 3.87
C LEU A 128 6.56 -13.62 3.66
N ALA A 129 6.91 -13.36 2.39
CA ALA A 129 7.88 -12.32 2.09
C ALA A 129 7.24 -10.94 2.26
N THR A 130 8.04 -9.94 2.63
CA THR A 130 7.54 -8.58 2.88
C THR A 130 8.39 -7.53 2.20
N GLY A 131 7.74 -6.45 1.74
CA GLY A 131 8.45 -5.37 1.05
C GLY A 131 7.85 -4.00 1.32
N VAL A 132 8.72 -2.99 1.31
CA VAL A 132 8.37 -1.57 1.45
C VAL A 132 9.17 -0.77 0.44
N ILE A 133 8.47 -0.01 -0.40
CA ILE A 133 9.08 0.86 -1.42
C ILE A 133 8.49 2.26 -1.28
N SER A 134 9.34 3.27 -1.37
CA SER A 134 8.91 4.67 -1.40
C SER A 134 9.75 5.48 -2.36
N ASN A 135 9.15 6.47 -3.02
CA ASN A 135 9.87 7.51 -3.75
C ASN A 135 10.15 8.76 -2.89
N SER A 136 9.84 8.69 -1.60
CA SER A 136 10.26 9.61 -0.53
C SER A 136 11.19 8.89 0.44
N SER A 137 11.65 9.55 1.51
CA SER A 137 12.52 8.89 2.49
C SER A 137 11.89 7.61 3.05
N ILE A 138 12.63 6.51 2.99
CA ILE A 138 12.14 5.20 3.46
C ILE A 138 11.95 5.14 4.99
N SER A 139 12.46 6.11 5.73
CA SER A 139 12.20 6.30 7.16
C SER A 139 11.16 7.37 7.46
N ASP A 140 10.54 7.98 6.43
CA ASP A 140 9.39 8.84 6.67
C ASP A 140 8.17 8.02 7.12
N ALA A 141 7.16 8.70 7.60
CA ALA A 141 6.07 8.10 8.36
C ALA A 141 5.30 7.02 7.61
N THR A 142 5.01 7.24 6.32
CA THR A 142 4.25 6.30 5.50
C THR A 142 4.93 4.93 5.38
N PRO A 143 6.18 4.81 4.91
CA PRO A 143 6.88 3.53 4.89
C PRO A 143 7.20 3.02 6.29
N ALA A 144 7.58 3.91 7.22
CA ALA A 144 7.94 3.54 8.59
C ALA A 144 6.81 2.84 9.35
N ALA A 145 5.56 3.25 9.16
CA ALA A 145 4.40 2.63 9.81
C ALA A 145 4.16 1.17 9.41
N CYS A 146 4.86 0.66 8.41
CA CYS A 146 4.83 -0.74 8.03
C CYS A 146 5.72 -1.61 8.94
N TYR A 147 6.92 -1.13 9.33
CA TYR A 147 7.99 -1.94 9.93
C TYR A 147 8.54 -1.40 11.25
N ALA A 148 8.11 -0.21 11.69
CA ALA A 148 8.68 0.45 12.87
C ALA A 148 7.60 0.98 13.81
N HIS A 149 8.02 1.21 15.07
CA HIS A 149 7.19 1.78 16.14
C HIS A 149 7.94 2.96 16.75
N SER A 150 7.32 4.14 16.76
CA SER A 150 7.95 5.34 17.31
C SER A 150 6.93 6.34 17.83
N ASN A 151 7.23 6.94 18.97
CA ASN A 151 6.43 8.03 19.51
C ASN A 151 6.68 9.39 18.83
N ASP A 152 7.65 9.48 17.92
CA ASP A 152 7.86 10.65 17.04
C ASP A 152 8.43 10.22 15.69
N ARG A 153 7.70 10.54 14.60
CA ARG A 153 8.07 10.30 13.21
C ARG A 153 9.40 10.92 12.78
N ARG A 154 9.93 11.88 13.53
CA ARG A 154 11.22 12.54 13.23
C ARG A 154 12.45 11.78 13.70
N LYS A 155 12.28 10.66 14.39
CA LYS A 155 13.39 9.81 14.85
C LYS A 155 13.93 8.91 13.72
N TYR A 156 14.28 9.48 12.58
CA TYR A 156 14.57 8.77 11.32
C TYR A 156 15.62 7.66 11.47
N GLY A 157 16.77 7.94 12.14
CA GLY A 157 17.80 6.95 12.38
C GLY A 157 17.31 5.79 13.26
N PHE A 158 16.57 6.08 14.34
CA PHE A 158 15.98 5.09 15.22
C PHE A 158 14.92 4.25 14.51
N ILE A 159 14.08 4.88 13.68
CA ILE A 159 13.02 4.21 12.89
C ILE A 159 13.67 3.19 11.95
N PHE A 160 14.65 3.60 11.15
CA PHE A 160 15.28 2.72 10.18
C PHE A 160 16.11 1.60 10.85
N ALA A 161 16.72 1.89 12.00
CA ALA A 161 17.48 0.90 12.77
C ALA A 161 16.63 -0.29 13.27
N GLN A 162 15.31 -0.13 13.35
CA GLN A 162 14.42 -1.23 13.75
C GLN A 162 14.40 -2.37 12.73
N ILE A 163 14.79 -2.15 11.47
CA ILE A 163 14.97 -3.24 10.49
C ILE A 163 16.06 -4.23 10.97
N LEU A 164 17.09 -3.76 11.67
CA LEU A 164 18.12 -4.63 12.26
C LEU A 164 17.63 -5.40 13.49
N LYS A 165 16.60 -4.90 14.15
CA LYS A 165 16.02 -5.51 15.36
C LYS A 165 14.51 -5.35 15.34
N PRO A 166 13.81 -6.11 14.49
CA PRO A 166 12.36 -6.00 14.37
C PRO A 166 11.65 -6.36 15.68
N GLN A 167 10.54 -5.70 15.94
CA GLN A 167 9.71 -5.95 17.13
C GLN A 167 8.98 -7.29 17.02
N PHE A 168 8.56 -7.67 15.81
CA PHE A 168 7.90 -8.92 15.48
C PHE A 168 8.49 -9.50 14.19
N GLY A 169 8.30 -10.79 13.98
CA GLY A 169 8.75 -11.47 12.76
C GLY A 169 10.26 -11.57 12.63
N ASN A 170 10.73 -11.62 11.40
CA ASN A 170 12.15 -11.75 11.04
C ASN A 170 12.73 -10.50 10.33
N GLY A 171 11.91 -9.45 10.24
CA GLY A 171 12.25 -8.18 9.58
C GLY A 171 11.94 -8.19 8.08
N VAL A 172 11.57 -7.01 7.57
CA VAL A 172 11.15 -6.79 6.18
C VAL A 172 12.22 -7.26 5.19
N ASP A 173 11.83 -8.04 4.17
CA ASP A 173 12.79 -8.65 3.24
C ASP A 173 13.31 -7.68 2.18
N VAL A 174 12.46 -6.79 1.68
CA VAL A 174 12.82 -5.83 0.62
C VAL A 174 12.48 -4.41 1.04
N VAL A 175 13.49 -3.54 1.09
CA VAL A 175 13.32 -2.11 1.32
C VAL A 175 14.04 -1.34 0.22
N ILE A 176 13.31 -0.50 -0.52
CA ILE A 176 13.88 0.30 -1.61
C ILE A 176 13.38 1.74 -1.51
N GLY A 177 14.28 2.69 -1.42
CA GLY A 177 13.93 4.11 -1.42
C GLY A 177 15.05 5.04 -0.98
N PRO A 178 14.83 6.36 -1.06
CA PRO A 178 15.78 7.38 -0.62
C PRO A 178 15.81 7.54 0.90
N GLY A 179 16.68 8.43 1.37
CA GLY A 179 16.82 8.80 2.78
C GLY A 179 18.22 8.63 3.34
N ARG A 180 19.15 8.05 2.56
CA ARG A 180 20.51 7.74 3.02
C ARG A 180 21.21 8.91 3.70
N GLN A 181 21.08 10.12 3.14
CA GLN A 181 21.77 11.32 3.66
C GLN A 181 21.26 11.76 5.03
N ILE A 182 20.01 11.44 5.38
CA ILE A 182 19.41 11.79 6.66
C ILE A 182 19.56 10.62 7.66
N ILE A 183 19.34 9.40 7.19
CA ILE A 183 19.30 8.21 8.03
C ILE A 183 20.67 7.87 8.61
N LEU A 184 21.73 7.87 7.77
CA LEU A 184 23.03 7.39 8.20
C LEU A 184 23.65 8.23 9.33
N PRO A 185 23.70 9.59 9.26
CA PRO A 185 24.25 10.38 10.35
C PRO A 185 23.47 10.18 11.66
N LEU A 186 22.16 10.13 11.61
CA LEU A 186 21.30 9.93 12.79
C LEU A 186 21.39 8.52 13.37
N ALA A 187 21.71 7.52 12.57
CA ALA A 187 21.94 6.15 13.03
C ALA A 187 23.33 6.03 13.68
N GLU A 188 24.35 6.69 13.10
CA GLU A 188 25.70 6.74 13.67
C GLU A 188 25.70 7.38 15.06
N GLU A 189 24.94 8.45 15.29
CA GLU A 189 24.75 9.05 16.62
C GLU A 189 24.17 8.05 17.64
N LEU A 190 23.42 7.05 17.17
CA LEU A 190 22.87 5.96 17.99
C LEU A 190 23.81 4.76 18.12
N GLY A 191 25.00 4.82 17.53
CA GLY A 191 25.96 3.71 17.50
C GLY A 191 25.56 2.57 16.55
N VAL A 192 24.71 2.82 15.55
CA VAL A 192 24.24 1.83 14.59
C VAL A 192 25.07 1.88 13.31
N ASP A 193 25.68 0.76 12.96
CA ASP A 193 26.43 0.54 11.72
C ASP A 193 25.64 -0.39 10.79
N PHE A 194 25.04 0.19 9.74
CA PHE A 194 24.25 -0.57 8.76
C PHE A 194 25.13 -1.41 7.82
N ASP A 195 26.33 -0.93 7.46
CA ASP A 195 27.25 -1.65 6.58
C ASP A 195 27.72 -2.97 7.21
N ALA A 196 27.87 -2.98 8.54
CA ALA A 196 28.16 -4.19 9.29
C ALA A 196 26.90 -4.98 9.69
N GLY A 197 25.79 -4.30 9.95
CA GLY A 197 24.57 -4.89 10.52
C GLY A 197 23.76 -5.70 9.50
N PHE A 198 23.45 -5.12 8.36
CA PHE A 198 22.59 -5.76 7.37
C PHE A 198 23.16 -7.08 6.82
N PRO A 199 24.46 -7.17 6.41
CA PRO A 199 25.01 -8.43 5.93
C PRO A 199 24.99 -9.57 6.97
N LYS A 200 25.14 -9.26 8.28
CA LYS A 200 25.04 -10.26 9.35
C LYS A 200 23.63 -10.88 9.45
N LEU A 201 22.61 -10.15 8.99
CA LEU A 201 21.21 -10.61 8.95
C LEU A 201 20.81 -11.18 7.58
N GLY A 202 21.79 -11.36 6.68
CA GLY A 202 21.57 -11.93 5.34
C GLY A 202 21.02 -10.95 4.32
N TYR A 203 21.05 -9.65 4.58
CA TYR A 203 20.68 -8.65 3.58
C TYR A 203 21.83 -8.34 2.63
N THR A 204 21.51 -8.18 1.36
CA THR A 204 22.33 -7.42 0.41
C THR A 204 21.98 -5.95 0.59
N TYR A 205 22.96 -5.13 1.00
CA TYR A 205 22.78 -3.69 1.24
C TYR A 205 23.50 -2.89 0.17
N VAL A 206 22.75 -2.03 -0.56
CA VAL A 206 23.27 -1.25 -1.70
C VAL A 206 22.80 0.20 -1.62
N ALA A 207 23.52 1.09 -2.31
CA ALA A 207 23.29 2.53 -2.26
C ALA A 207 22.86 3.16 -3.60
N ASP A 208 22.84 2.38 -4.68
CA ASP A 208 22.53 2.85 -6.02
C ASP A 208 21.66 1.83 -6.79
N GLU A 209 21.09 2.32 -7.89
CA GLU A 209 20.13 1.56 -8.71
C GLU A 209 20.79 0.40 -9.46
N GLU A 210 22.01 0.58 -9.98
CA GLU A 210 22.72 -0.47 -10.74
C GLU A 210 23.02 -1.68 -9.82
N ALA A 211 23.51 -1.41 -8.63
CA ALA A 211 23.75 -2.43 -7.62
C ALA A 211 22.44 -3.12 -7.17
N MET A 212 21.34 -2.36 -7.03
CA MET A 212 20.01 -2.90 -6.71
C MET A 212 19.52 -3.85 -7.80
N VAL A 213 19.62 -3.47 -9.07
CA VAL A 213 19.20 -4.32 -10.20
C VAL A 213 19.96 -5.65 -10.22
N LYS A 214 21.28 -5.60 -10.01
CA LYS A 214 22.12 -6.80 -9.93
C LYS A 214 21.73 -7.67 -8.73
N ALA A 215 21.65 -7.09 -7.56
CA ALA A 215 21.34 -7.79 -6.31
C ALA A 215 19.95 -8.46 -6.37
N ALA A 216 18.95 -7.84 -6.97
CA ALA A 216 17.59 -8.39 -7.06
C ALA A 216 17.49 -9.73 -7.78
N GLY A 217 18.47 -10.10 -8.63
CA GLY A 217 18.57 -11.42 -9.26
C GLY A 217 19.11 -12.51 -8.33
N GLU A 218 19.86 -12.15 -7.30
CA GLU A 218 20.72 -13.04 -6.53
C GLU A 218 20.32 -13.19 -5.04
N THR A 219 19.54 -12.24 -4.49
CA THR A 219 19.19 -12.22 -3.06
C THR A 219 17.70 -12.34 -2.81
N ASP A 220 17.33 -12.86 -1.64
CA ASP A 220 15.95 -12.85 -1.14
C ASP A 220 15.73 -11.72 -0.12
N ARG A 221 16.81 -11.05 0.36
CA ARG A 221 16.73 -9.93 1.30
C ARG A 221 17.56 -8.75 0.81
N LEU A 222 16.90 -7.65 0.47
CA LEU A 222 17.52 -6.48 -0.18
C LEU A 222 17.17 -5.19 0.54
N ILE A 223 18.18 -4.43 0.91
CA ILE A 223 18.05 -3.01 1.32
C ILE A 223 18.75 -2.14 0.28
N ALA A 224 17.97 -1.37 -0.48
CA ALA A 224 18.49 -0.36 -1.40
C ALA A 224 18.17 1.04 -0.87
N LEU A 225 19.15 1.68 -0.25
CA LEU A 225 19.00 2.97 0.41
C LEU A 225 19.71 4.06 -0.38
N TYR A 226 18.95 4.88 -1.11
CA TYR A 226 19.46 5.89 -2.03
C TYR A 226 19.69 7.24 -1.36
N SER A 227 20.62 8.01 -1.94
CA SER A 227 20.89 9.39 -1.54
C SER A 227 19.97 10.41 -2.23
N SER A 228 19.28 10.03 -3.30
CA SER A 228 18.42 10.89 -4.13
C SER A 228 17.06 10.27 -4.35
N GLU A 229 16.04 11.11 -4.56
CA GLU A 229 14.71 10.71 -5.05
C GLU A 229 14.70 10.42 -6.57
N ASP A 230 15.81 10.69 -7.26
CA ASP A 230 15.95 10.48 -8.70
C ASP A 230 16.43 9.05 -8.97
N PHE A 231 15.47 8.13 -9.11
CA PHE A 231 15.66 6.73 -9.47
C PHE A 231 14.42 6.21 -10.22
N ASP A 232 14.56 5.12 -10.96
CA ASP A 232 13.44 4.49 -11.66
C ASP A 232 12.52 3.75 -10.68
N PHE A 233 11.46 4.44 -10.26
CA PHE A 233 10.46 3.92 -9.33
C PHE A 233 9.74 2.67 -9.88
N ALA A 234 9.48 2.63 -11.20
CA ALA A 234 8.83 1.47 -11.82
C ALA A 234 9.76 0.25 -11.82
N LEU A 235 11.04 0.45 -12.08
CA LEU A 235 12.07 -0.58 -12.00
C LEU A 235 12.23 -1.11 -10.57
N ALA A 236 12.23 -0.24 -9.57
CA ALA A 236 12.30 -0.63 -8.17
C ALA A 236 11.14 -1.57 -7.78
N VAL A 237 9.90 -1.24 -8.17
CA VAL A 237 8.73 -2.09 -7.93
C VAL A 237 8.86 -3.42 -8.69
N GLU A 238 9.32 -3.41 -9.94
CA GLU A 238 9.56 -4.63 -10.72
C GLU A 238 10.57 -5.55 -10.02
N LYS A 239 11.70 -5.02 -9.55
CA LYS A 239 12.75 -5.79 -8.89
C LYS A 239 12.32 -6.33 -7.53
N ALA A 240 11.59 -5.54 -6.76
CA ALA A 240 10.98 -6.03 -5.52
C ALA A 240 10.03 -7.21 -5.77
N LEU A 241 9.15 -7.11 -6.77
CA LEU A 241 8.26 -8.21 -7.14
C LEU A 241 9.02 -9.45 -7.61
N ASN A 242 10.20 -9.30 -8.28
CA ASN A 242 11.05 -10.44 -8.66
C ASN A 242 11.57 -11.20 -7.43
N ILE A 243 11.85 -10.50 -6.33
CA ILE A 243 12.28 -11.12 -5.08
C ILE A 243 11.08 -11.75 -4.37
N LEU A 244 10.04 -10.96 -4.10
CA LEU A 244 8.92 -11.34 -3.24
C LEU A 244 8.11 -12.53 -3.81
N THR A 245 7.96 -12.61 -5.13
CA THR A 245 7.21 -13.72 -5.77
C THR A 245 7.91 -15.07 -5.65
N ARG A 246 9.17 -15.13 -5.24
CA ARG A 246 9.88 -16.41 -4.99
C ARG A 246 9.35 -17.12 -3.76
N ASN A 247 8.75 -16.40 -2.81
CA ASN A 247 8.19 -17.03 -1.60
C ASN A 247 6.93 -17.84 -1.95
N PRO A 248 6.93 -19.17 -1.73
CA PRO A 248 5.80 -20.02 -2.08
C PRO A 248 4.55 -19.75 -1.25
N LYS A 249 4.68 -19.13 -0.06
CA LYS A 249 3.56 -18.74 0.80
C LYS A 249 2.86 -17.46 0.35
N GLY A 250 3.52 -16.66 -0.49
CA GLY A 250 3.06 -15.35 -0.93
C GLY A 250 3.78 -14.20 -0.24
N PHE A 251 3.26 -12.99 -0.41
CA PHE A 251 3.93 -11.78 0.10
C PHE A 251 2.95 -10.65 0.43
N PHE A 252 3.45 -9.70 1.24
CA PHE A 252 2.88 -8.37 1.43
C PHE A 252 3.86 -7.32 0.87
N LEU A 253 3.36 -6.38 0.06
CA LEU A 253 4.16 -5.27 -0.47
C LEU A 253 3.40 -3.96 -0.27
N MET A 254 4.04 -2.97 0.35
CA MET A 254 3.59 -1.58 0.35
C MET A 254 4.45 -0.76 -0.60
N VAL A 255 3.81 0.06 -1.44
CA VAL A 255 4.45 0.94 -2.42
C VAL A 255 3.89 2.34 -2.26
N GLU A 256 4.72 3.28 -1.88
CA GLU A 256 4.32 4.67 -1.70
C GLU A 256 4.86 5.56 -2.82
N SER A 257 4.00 6.48 -3.27
CA SER A 257 4.41 7.66 -4.04
C SER A 257 3.97 8.93 -3.33
N ASN A 258 4.92 9.77 -2.94
CA ASN A 258 4.63 11.11 -2.46
C ASN A 258 4.14 11.99 -3.63
N ASN A 259 2.88 12.45 -3.54
CA ASN A 259 2.20 13.20 -4.58
C ASN A 259 1.76 14.60 -4.11
N HIS A 260 2.05 15.02 -2.89
CA HIS A 260 1.63 16.29 -2.33
C HIS A 260 2.75 17.35 -2.34
N PHE A 261 2.84 18.07 -3.43
CA PHE A 261 3.77 19.19 -3.61
C PHE A 261 3.00 20.49 -3.86
N LYS A 262 3.61 21.63 -3.50
CA LYS A 262 3.13 22.94 -3.96
C LYS A 262 3.30 23.15 -5.47
N ASP A 263 4.22 22.42 -6.08
CA ASP A 263 4.36 22.30 -7.52
C ASP A 263 3.30 21.35 -8.06
N ALA A 264 2.29 21.91 -8.71
CA ALA A 264 1.17 21.17 -9.26
C ALA A 264 1.60 20.16 -10.33
N GLU A 265 2.52 20.52 -11.21
CA GLU A 265 2.99 19.64 -12.29
C GLU A 265 3.71 18.42 -11.69
N LYS A 266 4.56 18.63 -10.69
CA LYS A 266 5.24 17.54 -9.97
C LYS A 266 4.23 16.60 -9.30
N SER A 267 3.21 17.14 -8.63
CA SER A 267 2.15 16.33 -7.99
C SER A 267 1.39 15.47 -9.00
N LEU A 268 0.92 16.11 -10.07
CA LEU A 268 0.09 15.44 -11.08
C LEU A 268 0.88 14.40 -11.87
N SER A 269 2.12 14.73 -12.27
CA SER A 269 2.99 13.82 -13.03
C SER A 269 3.40 12.58 -12.21
N ARG A 270 3.69 12.75 -10.91
CA ARG A 270 4.01 11.61 -10.02
C ARG A 270 2.83 10.65 -9.87
N LEU A 271 1.61 11.17 -9.70
CA LEU A 271 0.43 10.30 -9.62
C LEU A 271 0.16 9.56 -10.94
N VAL A 272 0.33 10.22 -12.08
CA VAL A 272 0.23 9.55 -13.40
C VAL A 272 1.30 8.46 -13.55
N ALA A 273 2.52 8.71 -13.10
CA ALA A 273 3.59 7.71 -13.13
C ALA A 273 3.26 6.51 -12.22
N MET A 274 2.79 6.77 -10.99
CA MET A 274 2.34 5.73 -10.07
C MET A 274 1.19 4.91 -10.64
N ASP A 275 0.18 5.53 -11.24
CA ASP A 275 -0.96 4.85 -11.87
C ASP A 275 -0.51 3.87 -12.96
N LYS A 276 0.49 4.25 -13.75
CA LYS A 276 1.11 3.35 -14.75
C LYS A 276 1.82 2.16 -14.10
N VAL A 277 2.49 2.37 -12.96
CA VAL A 277 3.12 1.29 -12.17
C VAL A 277 2.05 0.35 -11.62
N ILE A 278 0.94 0.87 -11.09
CA ILE A 278 -0.19 0.07 -10.60
C ILE A 278 -0.76 -0.79 -11.71
N ARG A 279 -1.01 -0.22 -12.89
CA ARG A 279 -1.50 -0.96 -14.06
C ARG A 279 -0.56 -2.10 -14.46
N LYS A 280 0.74 -1.82 -14.63
CA LYS A 280 1.75 -2.84 -14.97
C LYS A 280 1.84 -3.93 -13.90
N THR A 281 1.73 -3.56 -12.63
CA THR A 281 1.71 -4.51 -11.52
C THR A 281 0.47 -5.40 -11.59
N ALA A 282 -0.70 -4.84 -11.88
CA ALA A 282 -1.94 -5.58 -12.01
C ALA A 282 -1.88 -6.59 -13.18
N GLU A 283 -1.38 -6.15 -14.33
CA GLU A 283 -1.16 -7.02 -15.50
C GLU A 283 -0.19 -8.16 -15.18
N ARG A 284 0.91 -7.87 -14.50
CA ARG A 284 1.90 -8.88 -14.08
C ARG A 284 1.33 -9.90 -13.09
N MET A 285 0.48 -9.46 -12.18
CA MET A 285 -0.08 -10.29 -11.11
C MET A 285 -1.38 -10.97 -11.50
N GLU A 286 -1.83 -10.85 -12.74
CA GLU A 286 -3.03 -11.52 -13.23
C GLU A 286 -2.98 -13.04 -13.01
N GLY A 287 -4.05 -13.61 -12.49
CA GLY A 287 -4.15 -15.04 -12.19
C GLY A 287 -3.39 -15.54 -10.94
N THR A 288 -2.72 -14.66 -10.19
CA THR A 288 -1.87 -15.05 -9.05
C THR A 288 -2.55 -14.94 -7.66
N ALA A 289 -3.86 -14.83 -7.59
CA ALA A 289 -4.60 -14.62 -6.33
C ALA A 289 -4.03 -13.43 -5.51
N THR A 290 -3.86 -12.28 -6.14
CA THR A 290 -3.32 -11.07 -5.54
C THR A 290 -4.41 -10.03 -5.34
N LEU A 291 -4.57 -9.55 -4.08
CA LEU A 291 -5.32 -8.34 -3.80
C LEU A 291 -4.42 -7.13 -4.08
N ILE A 292 -4.87 -6.24 -4.96
CA ILE A 292 -4.24 -4.94 -5.21
C ILE A 292 -5.18 -3.86 -4.70
N LEU A 293 -4.66 -3.02 -3.81
CA LEU A 293 -5.33 -1.88 -3.19
C LEU A 293 -4.58 -0.60 -3.51
N PHE A 294 -5.30 0.46 -3.88
CA PHE A 294 -4.81 1.84 -3.88
C PHE A 294 -5.62 2.67 -2.90
N THR A 295 -4.95 3.50 -2.12
CA THR A 295 -5.57 4.55 -1.30
C THR A 295 -4.58 5.69 -1.04
N ALA A 296 -5.01 6.70 -0.30
CA ALA A 296 -4.16 7.72 0.31
C ALA A 296 -4.23 7.62 1.84
N ASP A 297 -3.20 8.08 2.50
CA ASP A 297 -3.13 8.21 3.95
C ASP A 297 -3.92 9.42 4.46
N HIS A 298 -3.99 10.48 3.64
CA HIS A 298 -4.79 11.69 3.83
C HIS A 298 -5.03 12.42 2.50
N SER A 299 -5.89 13.43 2.52
CA SER A 299 -6.10 14.37 1.42
C SER A 299 -5.14 15.57 1.52
N TYR A 300 -5.08 16.34 0.45
CA TYR A 300 -4.28 17.56 0.33
C TYR A 300 -5.07 18.63 -0.42
N ASP A 301 -4.85 19.89 -0.12
CA ASP A 301 -5.69 21.02 -0.55
C ASP A 301 -5.58 21.45 -2.01
N LEU A 302 -5.28 20.49 -2.90
CA LEU A 302 -5.33 20.73 -4.34
C LEU A 302 -6.79 20.93 -4.78
N ARG A 303 -7.05 22.01 -5.52
CA ARG A 303 -8.37 22.32 -6.06
C ARG A 303 -8.28 22.95 -7.44
N ILE A 304 -9.34 22.81 -8.21
CA ILE A 304 -9.52 23.44 -9.51
C ILE A 304 -10.76 24.33 -9.44
N PRO A 305 -10.63 25.61 -9.00
CA PRO A 305 -11.78 26.48 -8.78
C PRO A 305 -12.45 26.91 -10.09
N SER A 306 -11.69 27.02 -11.18
CA SER A 306 -12.19 27.35 -12.50
C SER A 306 -11.17 26.93 -13.56
N ALA A 307 -11.59 26.19 -14.57
CA ALA A 307 -10.76 25.85 -15.72
C ALA A 307 -11.62 25.73 -16.99
N PRO A 308 -11.16 26.22 -18.16
CA PRO A 308 -11.76 25.86 -19.43
C PRO A 308 -11.53 24.36 -19.69
N ARG A 309 -12.37 23.78 -20.54
CA ARG A 309 -12.22 22.34 -20.89
C ARG A 309 -11.09 22.16 -21.90
N THR A 310 -9.85 22.30 -21.42
CA THR A 310 -8.61 22.09 -22.18
C THR A 310 -7.72 21.06 -21.49
N GLN A 311 -6.66 20.58 -22.15
CA GLN A 311 -5.68 19.67 -21.55
C GLN A 311 -4.70 20.40 -20.62
N GLU A 312 -4.57 21.71 -20.73
CA GLU A 312 -3.68 22.52 -19.90
C GLU A 312 -4.30 22.79 -18.53
N ILE A 313 -4.31 21.77 -17.66
CA ILE A 313 -4.93 21.87 -16.33
C ILE A 313 -4.03 22.56 -15.30
N VAL A 314 -2.70 22.43 -15.42
CA VAL A 314 -1.72 22.91 -14.42
C VAL A 314 -1.91 24.38 -14.05
N PRO A 315 -2.10 25.35 -15.01
CA PRO A 315 -2.31 26.76 -14.69
C PRO A 315 -3.59 27.04 -13.89
N HIS A 316 -4.50 26.09 -13.81
CA HIS A 316 -5.78 26.21 -13.13
C HIS A 316 -5.82 25.50 -11.76
N VAL A 317 -4.72 24.83 -11.39
CA VAL A 317 -4.58 24.16 -10.10
C VAL A 317 -4.15 25.16 -9.05
N VAL A 318 -4.82 25.15 -7.89
CA VAL A 318 -4.49 25.94 -6.71
C VAL A 318 -4.14 24.99 -5.57
N ILE A 319 -2.99 25.22 -4.94
CA ILE A 319 -2.51 24.44 -3.80
C ILE A 319 -1.98 25.42 -2.73
N ASP A 320 -2.58 25.42 -1.55
CA ASP A 320 -2.10 26.22 -0.42
C ASP A 320 -1.01 25.49 0.37
N GLY A 321 -1.01 24.15 0.35
CA GLY A 321 0.05 23.34 0.94
C GLY A 321 -0.28 22.76 2.30
N HIS A 322 -1.54 22.39 2.53
CA HIS A 322 -2.03 21.82 3.79
C HIS A 322 -2.70 20.45 3.56
N HIS A 323 -2.60 19.59 4.58
CA HIS A 323 -3.45 18.41 4.64
C HIS A 323 -4.89 18.84 4.91
N THR A 324 -5.83 18.05 4.44
CA THR A 324 -7.27 18.32 4.58
C THR A 324 -8.03 17.08 5.05
N ALA A 325 -9.25 17.25 5.53
CA ALA A 325 -10.00 16.21 6.24
C ALA A 325 -10.95 15.40 5.35
N GLU A 326 -10.97 15.69 4.03
CA GLU A 326 -11.86 15.00 3.11
C GLU A 326 -11.52 13.52 3.00
N GLU A 327 -12.54 12.73 2.68
CA GLU A 327 -12.39 11.32 2.38
C GLU A 327 -11.46 11.11 1.18
N VAL A 328 -10.73 10.01 1.22
CA VAL A 328 -9.82 9.60 0.15
C VAL A 328 -10.35 8.37 -0.58
N LEU A 329 -9.98 8.24 -1.85
CA LEU A 329 -10.34 7.09 -2.67
C LEU A 329 -9.72 5.82 -2.11
N VAL A 330 -10.51 4.73 -2.10
CA VAL A 330 -9.99 3.36 -2.00
C VAL A 330 -10.44 2.62 -3.25
N ALA A 331 -9.48 2.12 -4.02
CA ALA A 331 -9.73 1.35 -5.23
C ALA A 331 -9.07 -0.02 -5.11
N ALA A 332 -9.77 -1.09 -5.53
CA ALA A 332 -9.27 -2.43 -5.33
C ALA A 332 -9.68 -3.41 -6.44
N GLN A 333 -8.85 -4.45 -6.61
CA GLN A 333 -9.14 -5.61 -7.43
C GLN A 333 -8.49 -6.88 -6.86
N GLY A 334 -9.01 -8.04 -7.23
CA GLY A 334 -8.53 -9.35 -6.77
C GLY A 334 -9.32 -9.88 -5.57
N PRO A 335 -8.89 -11.00 -4.96
CA PRO A 335 -9.59 -11.64 -3.86
C PRO A 335 -9.75 -10.73 -2.64
N GLY A 336 -10.98 -10.57 -2.14
CA GLY A 336 -11.31 -9.71 -1.00
C GLY A 336 -11.61 -8.24 -1.38
N ALA A 337 -11.43 -7.85 -2.65
CA ALA A 337 -11.67 -6.48 -3.12
C ALA A 337 -13.14 -6.07 -3.04
N GLU A 338 -14.10 -7.01 -3.09
CA GLU A 338 -15.55 -6.77 -2.99
C GLU A 338 -15.98 -6.14 -1.65
N LYS A 339 -15.08 -6.17 -0.64
CA LYS A 339 -15.27 -5.49 0.65
C LYS A 339 -15.03 -3.97 0.55
N VAL A 340 -14.34 -3.51 -0.50
CA VAL A 340 -14.14 -2.09 -0.78
C VAL A 340 -15.40 -1.52 -1.43
N LYS A 341 -16.26 -0.90 -0.62
CA LYS A 341 -17.52 -0.29 -1.06
C LYS A 341 -18.05 0.71 -0.03
N GLY A 342 -18.71 1.76 -0.51
CA GLY A 342 -19.30 2.78 0.35
C GLY A 342 -18.25 3.62 1.08
N MET A 343 -18.59 4.12 2.27
CA MET A 343 -17.73 4.94 3.11
C MET A 343 -17.40 4.19 4.40
N PHE A 344 -16.14 4.24 4.82
CA PHE A 344 -15.63 3.54 6.00
C PHE A 344 -14.41 4.25 6.60
N PRO A 345 -14.08 4.02 7.88
CA PRO A 345 -12.87 4.59 8.49
C PRO A 345 -11.60 3.93 7.91
N ASN A 346 -10.49 4.66 7.89
CA ASN A 346 -9.20 4.17 7.39
C ASN A 346 -8.72 2.88 8.08
N THR A 347 -9.11 2.65 9.33
CA THR A 347 -8.85 1.40 10.07
C THR A 347 -9.44 0.15 9.40
N GLN A 348 -10.51 0.31 8.61
CA GLN A 348 -11.16 -0.82 7.91
C GLN A 348 -10.27 -1.40 6.80
N ILE A 349 -9.34 -0.61 6.25
CA ILE A 349 -8.40 -1.08 5.21
C ILE A 349 -7.52 -2.22 5.75
N PHE A 350 -7.06 -2.12 7.00
CA PHE A 350 -6.37 -3.22 7.68
C PHE A 350 -7.20 -4.51 7.68
N HIS A 351 -8.46 -4.42 8.05
CA HIS A 351 -9.35 -5.58 8.11
C HIS A 351 -9.63 -6.17 6.74
N ILE A 352 -9.81 -5.33 5.71
CA ILE A 352 -9.98 -5.78 4.32
C ILE A 352 -8.76 -6.61 3.89
N MET A 353 -7.55 -6.12 4.09
CA MET A 353 -6.32 -6.83 3.72
C MET A 353 -6.11 -8.12 4.54
N LYS A 354 -6.36 -8.06 5.85
CA LYS A 354 -6.25 -9.20 6.75
C LYS A 354 -7.25 -10.31 6.39
N ASP A 355 -8.50 -9.94 6.15
CA ASP A 355 -9.57 -10.85 5.74
C ASP A 355 -9.29 -11.48 4.36
N ALA A 356 -8.72 -10.71 3.42
CA ALA A 356 -8.33 -11.23 2.11
C ALA A 356 -7.34 -12.41 2.23
N TYR A 357 -6.39 -12.33 3.16
CA TYR A 357 -5.52 -13.47 3.51
C TYR A 357 -6.27 -14.60 4.24
N GLY A 358 -7.42 -14.31 4.84
CA GLY A 358 -8.18 -15.25 5.69
C GLY A 358 -7.63 -15.38 7.12
N TRP A 359 -7.11 -14.27 7.69
CA TRP A 359 -6.52 -14.20 9.05
C TRP A 359 -7.48 -13.66 10.11
#